data_e6626bb558fe2bc46c819882d3f771d1
#
_entry.id   e6626bb558fe2bc46c819882d3f771d1
#
_cell.length_a   1.000
_cell.length_b   1.000
_cell.length_c   1.000
_cell.angle_alpha   90.00
_cell.angle_beta   90.00
_cell.angle_gamma   90.00
#
_symmetry.space_group_name_H-M   'P 1'
#
loop_
_entity.id
_entity.type
_entity.pdbx_description
1 polymer ?
#
loop_
_entity_poly.entity_id
_entity_poly.type
_entity_poly.pdbx_seq_one_letter_code
_entity_poly.pdbx_strand_id
1 'polypeptide(L)'
;MMRPASKHERGLPAVLSAPSIQLGVGLAALLATASAVRHDRVGPREVRAFRAVNGLPDSVYLPAWAVMQLGAFGAIPASAAAAWLTGDEELAARLLIGGTGTWVQAKAVKRIVRRPRPVTLLPGIRRRGRDATGLGYLSGHAGVAVALGAAALPRLGPAGRALTLSAIPLVGLTRVYVGAHFPLDIAGGAALGLAVSAAAGTAVRRYSTGIAANS
;
A
#
# COMPACT_ATOMS: atom_id res chain seq x y z
N MET A 1 -3.37 27.79 13.17
CA MET A 1 -3.85 28.39 11.91
C MET A 1 -3.80 27.33 10.82
N MET A 2 -4.94 26.94 10.24
CA MET A 2 -4.99 25.87 9.21
C MET A 2 -4.35 26.42 7.92
N ARG A 3 -3.28 25.78 7.44
CA ARG A 3 -2.65 26.18 6.16
C ARG A 3 -3.70 26.01 5.05
N PRO A 4 -3.95 27.02 4.20
CA PRO A 4 -4.93 26.86 3.12
C PRO A 4 -4.51 25.72 2.21
N ALA A 5 -5.49 24.89 1.81
CA ALA A 5 -5.26 23.78 0.89
C ALA A 5 -4.53 24.27 -0.36
N SER A 6 -3.46 23.58 -0.74
CA SER A 6 -2.71 23.94 -1.95
C SER A 6 -3.61 23.84 -3.19
N LYS A 7 -3.28 24.57 -4.27
CA LYS A 7 -4.04 24.49 -5.53
C LYS A 7 -4.21 23.04 -6.01
N HIS A 8 -3.29 22.15 -5.66
CA HIS A 8 -3.30 20.75 -6.04
C HIS A 8 -4.21 19.86 -5.15
N GLU A 9 -4.53 20.28 -3.93
CA GLU A 9 -5.44 19.53 -3.05
C GLU A 9 -6.92 19.72 -3.43
N ARG A 10 -7.24 20.82 -4.11
CA ARG A 10 -8.60 21.09 -4.59
C ARG A 10 -8.96 20.11 -5.70
N GLY A 11 -10.06 19.41 -5.53
CA GLY A 11 -10.59 18.45 -6.51
C GLY A 11 -10.26 16.98 -6.26
N LEU A 12 -9.49 16.65 -5.19
CA LEU A 12 -9.37 15.26 -4.77
C LEU A 12 -10.57 14.82 -3.92
N PRO A 13 -11.08 13.59 -4.11
CA PRO A 13 -12.06 13.01 -3.18
C PRO A 13 -11.55 13.03 -1.74
N ALA A 14 -12.44 13.22 -0.77
CA ALA A 14 -12.09 13.33 0.65
C ALA A 14 -11.29 12.12 1.16
N VAL A 15 -11.57 10.92 0.64
CA VAL A 15 -10.81 9.70 0.97
C VAL A 15 -9.33 9.78 0.53
N LEU A 16 -9.00 10.65 -0.43
CA LEU A 16 -7.63 10.84 -0.92
C LEU A 16 -6.96 12.09 -0.33
N SER A 17 -7.71 12.97 0.37
CA SER A 17 -7.20 14.26 0.85
C SER A 17 -7.37 14.47 2.36
N ALA A 18 -8.41 13.93 2.98
CA ALA A 18 -8.71 14.12 4.40
C ALA A 18 -8.12 13.00 5.27
N PRO A 19 -7.10 13.26 6.11
CA PRO A 19 -6.42 12.22 6.88
C PRO A 19 -7.32 11.46 7.86
N SER A 20 -8.30 12.13 8.47
CA SER A 20 -9.25 11.46 9.37
C SER A 20 -10.13 10.46 8.63
N ILE A 21 -10.57 10.79 7.41
CA ILE A 21 -11.34 9.88 6.57
C ILE A 21 -10.46 8.73 6.10
N GLN A 22 -9.23 9.00 5.64
CA GLN A 22 -8.27 7.96 5.24
C GLN A 22 -8.00 6.97 6.38
N LEU A 23 -7.78 7.48 7.60
CA LEU A 23 -7.55 6.65 8.78
C LEU A 23 -8.78 5.78 9.08
N GLY A 24 -9.96 6.37 9.14
CA GLY A 24 -11.22 5.66 9.43
C GLY A 24 -11.52 4.58 8.38
N VAL A 25 -11.46 4.92 7.09
CA VAL A 25 -11.69 3.98 5.98
C VAL A 25 -10.62 2.87 5.98
N GLY A 26 -9.35 3.22 6.19
CA GLY A 26 -8.26 2.25 6.26
C GLY A 26 -8.44 1.25 7.39
N LEU A 27 -8.76 1.72 8.60
CA LEU A 27 -8.99 0.84 9.76
C LEU A 27 -10.23 -0.05 9.57
N ALA A 28 -11.34 0.52 9.10
CA ALA A 28 -12.57 -0.25 8.84
C ALA A 28 -12.34 -1.34 7.78
N ALA A 29 -11.68 -1.02 6.67
CA ALA A 29 -11.35 -1.97 5.62
C ALA A 29 -10.34 -3.03 6.09
N LEU A 30 -9.36 -2.66 6.92
CA LEU A 30 -8.42 -3.61 7.52
C LEU A 30 -9.14 -4.62 8.41
N LEU A 31 -10.03 -4.16 9.30
CA LEU A 31 -10.82 -5.02 10.16
C LEU A 31 -11.76 -5.93 9.36
N ALA A 32 -12.44 -5.39 8.35
CA ALA A 32 -13.34 -6.16 7.48
C ALA A 32 -12.58 -7.27 6.73
N THR A 33 -11.44 -6.94 6.11
CA THR A 33 -10.63 -7.93 5.37
C THR A 33 -9.98 -8.95 6.31
N ALA A 34 -9.49 -8.54 7.48
CA ALA A 34 -8.96 -9.45 8.49
C ALA A 34 -10.02 -10.43 9.00
N SER A 35 -11.25 -9.96 9.21
CA SER A 35 -12.38 -10.82 9.61
C SER A 35 -12.77 -11.79 8.50
N ALA A 36 -12.78 -11.34 7.24
CA ALA A 36 -13.13 -12.18 6.09
C ALA A 36 -12.16 -13.34 5.86
N VAL A 37 -10.87 -13.17 6.21
CA VAL A 37 -9.83 -14.19 6.00
C VAL A 37 -9.59 -15.10 7.21
N ARG A 38 -10.36 -14.94 8.29
CA ARG A 38 -10.23 -15.80 9.49
C ARG A 38 -10.45 -17.29 9.15
N HIS A 39 -9.74 -18.16 9.87
CA HIS A 39 -9.81 -19.61 9.72
C HIS A 39 -9.44 -20.09 8.31
N ASP A 40 -8.44 -19.43 7.68
CA ASP A 40 -7.90 -19.77 6.35
C ASP A 40 -8.93 -19.83 5.23
N ARG A 41 -10.06 -19.14 5.40
CA ARG A 41 -11.14 -19.13 4.41
C ARG A 41 -10.70 -18.49 3.11
N VAL A 42 -10.87 -19.23 2.03
CA VAL A 42 -10.71 -18.74 0.66
C VAL A 42 -12.01 -19.02 -0.10
N GLY A 43 -12.79 -17.96 -0.30
CA GLY A 43 -14.09 -18.11 -0.96
C GLY A 43 -13.95 -18.41 -2.45
N PRO A 44 -14.98 -19.04 -3.08
CA PRO A 44 -14.95 -19.39 -4.52
C PRO A 44 -14.70 -18.18 -5.44
N ARG A 45 -15.19 -17.01 -5.08
CA ARG A 45 -14.94 -15.74 -5.83
C ARG A 45 -13.47 -15.34 -5.75
N GLU A 46 -12.86 -15.44 -4.58
CA GLU A 46 -11.45 -15.11 -4.37
C GLU A 46 -10.54 -16.09 -5.14
N VAL A 47 -10.86 -17.40 -5.11
CA VAL A 47 -10.14 -18.41 -5.90
C VAL A 47 -10.23 -18.13 -7.40
N ARG A 48 -11.42 -17.81 -7.92
CA ARG A 48 -11.59 -17.47 -9.35
C ARG A 48 -10.77 -16.24 -9.74
N ALA A 49 -10.84 -15.16 -8.95
CA ALA A 49 -10.07 -13.94 -9.20
C ALA A 49 -8.55 -14.21 -9.14
N PHE A 50 -8.12 -14.99 -8.15
CA PHE A 50 -6.71 -15.40 -8.04
C PHE A 50 -6.27 -16.18 -9.26
N ARG A 51 -7.00 -17.23 -9.67
CA ARG A 51 -6.63 -18.08 -10.81
C ARG A 51 -6.63 -17.33 -12.13
N ALA A 52 -7.55 -16.40 -12.34
CA ALA A 52 -7.61 -15.56 -13.54
C ALA A 52 -6.31 -14.75 -13.71
N VAL A 53 -5.81 -14.14 -12.65
CA VAL A 53 -4.59 -13.32 -12.69
C VAL A 53 -3.32 -14.20 -12.66
N ASN A 54 -3.28 -15.23 -11.81
CA ASN A 54 -2.13 -16.14 -11.72
C ASN A 54 -1.96 -16.98 -12.98
N GLY A 55 -3.04 -17.24 -13.75
CA GLY A 55 -3.04 -17.97 -15.01
C GLY A 55 -2.47 -17.18 -16.21
N LEU A 56 -2.23 -15.89 -16.09
CA LEU A 56 -1.64 -15.07 -17.17
C LEU A 56 -0.29 -15.65 -17.64
N PRO A 57 0.09 -15.44 -18.92
CA PRO A 57 1.32 -16.01 -19.50
C PRO A 57 2.60 -15.46 -18.86
N ASP A 58 3.67 -16.23 -18.94
CA ASP A 58 4.96 -15.86 -18.32
C ASP A 58 5.65 -14.68 -19.02
N SER A 59 5.27 -14.36 -20.27
CA SER A 59 5.72 -13.15 -20.97
C SER A 59 5.42 -11.85 -20.23
N VAL A 60 4.42 -11.85 -19.33
CA VAL A 60 4.07 -10.70 -18.48
C VAL A 60 5.01 -10.55 -17.28
N TYR A 61 5.91 -11.51 -17.02
CA TYR A 61 6.70 -11.53 -15.79
C TYR A 61 7.62 -10.31 -15.63
N LEU A 62 8.39 -9.95 -16.64
CA LEU A 62 9.34 -8.81 -16.53
C LEU A 62 8.64 -7.47 -16.28
N PRO A 63 7.60 -7.07 -17.06
CA PRO A 63 6.86 -5.85 -16.74
C PRO A 63 6.16 -5.92 -15.38
N ALA A 64 5.60 -7.06 -15.00
CA ALA A 64 5.01 -7.25 -13.68
C ALA A 64 6.04 -7.10 -12.55
N TRP A 65 7.23 -7.66 -12.72
CA TRP A 65 8.34 -7.52 -11.77
C TRP A 65 8.76 -6.06 -11.62
N ALA A 66 8.88 -5.30 -12.71
CA ALA A 66 9.24 -3.88 -12.67
C ALA A 66 8.20 -3.05 -11.89
N VAL A 67 6.91 -3.25 -12.20
CA VAL A 67 5.82 -2.57 -11.47
C VAL A 67 5.81 -2.94 -9.99
N MET A 68 6.09 -4.19 -9.67
CA MET A 68 6.13 -4.67 -8.29
C MET A 68 7.16 -3.93 -7.43
N GLN A 69 8.26 -3.43 -8.03
CA GLN A 69 9.29 -2.69 -7.29
C GLN A 69 8.74 -1.39 -6.68
N LEU A 70 7.69 -0.78 -7.23
CA LEU A 70 7.04 0.41 -6.67
C LEU A 70 6.41 0.17 -5.28
N GLY A 71 6.17 -1.08 -4.89
CA GLY A 71 5.71 -1.48 -3.56
C GLY A 71 6.79 -2.18 -2.72
N ALA A 72 8.01 -2.35 -3.22
CA ALA A 72 9.11 -2.97 -2.50
C ALA A 72 9.65 -2.05 -1.40
N PHE A 73 10.37 -2.62 -0.42
CA PHE A 73 10.99 -1.83 0.66
C PHE A 73 11.90 -0.72 0.12
N GLY A 74 12.67 -0.99 -0.95
CA GLY A 74 13.55 -0.02 -1.59
C GLY A 74 12.83 1.20 -2.18
N ALA A 75 11.55 1.10 -2.52
CA ALA A 75 10.76 2.25 -2.98
C ALA A 75 10.60 3.32 -1.90
N ILE A 76 10.66 2.96 -0.62
CA ILE A 76 10.50 3.88 0.50
C ILE A 76 11.64 4.90 0.52
N PRO A 77 12.91 4.50 0.71
CA PRO A 77 14.01 5.47 0.71
C PRO A 77 14.18 6.16 -0.65
N ALA A 78 13.93 5.47 -1.76
CA ALA A 78 14.04 6.09 -3.10
C ALA A 78 13.05 7.23 -3.31
N SER A 79 11.77 7.04 -2.95
CA SER A 79 10.75 8.09 -3.06
C SER A 79 10.97 9.22 -2.05
N ALA A 80 11.42 8.91 -0.83
CA ALA A 80 11.74 9.92 0.17
C ALA A 80 12.94 10.77 -0.27
N ALA A 81 14.00 10.14 -0.80
CA ALA A 81 15.15 10.85 -1.34
C ALA A 81 14.75 11.76 -2.52
N ALA A 82 13.92 11.28 -3.44
CA ALA A 82 13.41 12.09 -4.54
C ALA A 82 12.65 13.34 -4.06
N ALA A 83 11.78 13.18 -3.05
CA ALA A 83 11.06 14.30 -2.45
C ALA A 83 12.01 15.31 -1.75
N TRP A 84 13.01 14.79 -1.03
CA TRP A 84 14.02 15.62 -0.37
C TRP A 84 14.86 16.42 -1.35
N LEU A 85 15.32 15.79 -2.44
CA LEU A 85 16.09 16.44 -3.50
C LEU A 85 15.32 17.56 -4.24
N THR A 86 13.99 17.50 -4.25
CA THR A 86 13.12 18.56 -4.77
C THR A 86 12.75 19.62 -3.73
N GLY A 87 13.31 19.55 -2.51
CA GLY A 87 13.07 20.50 -1.44
C GLY A 87 11.76 20.27 -0.66
N ASP A 88 11.03 19.17 -0.89
CA ASP A 88 9.82 18.83 -0.13
C ASP A 88 10.16 17.90 1.04
N GLU A 89 10.78 18.47 2.09
CA GLU A 89 11.18 17.72 3.29
C GLU A 89 9.98 17.12 4.05
N GLU A 90 8.85 17.83 4.06
CA GLU A 90 7.62 17.30 4.68
C GLU A 90 7.15 16.04 3.97
N LEU A 91 7.12 16.04 2.65
CA LEU A 91 6.77 14.86 1.87
C LEU A 91 7.80 13.73 2.09
N ALA A 92 9.09 14.05 2.08
CA ALA A 92 10.15 13.07 2.34
C ALA A 92 9.95 12.37 3.69
N ALA A 93 9.69 13.12 4.76
CA ALA A 93 9.40 12.58 6.08
C ALA A 93 8.13 11.71 6.09
N ARG A 94 7.05 12.15 5.42
CA ARG A 94 5.80 11.38 5.31
C ARG A 94 5.99 10.08 4.57
N LEU A 95 6.75 10.06 3.48
CA LEU A 95 7.06 8.86 2.69
C LEU A 95 7.89 7.87 3.52
N LEU A 96 8.92 8.37 4.20
CA LEU A 96 9.81 7.54 5.01
C LEU A 96 9.07 6.91 6.21
N ILE A 97 8.38 7.73 7.00
CA ILE A 97 7.66 7.29 8.21
C ILE A 97 6.46 6.41 7.83
N GLY A 98 5.65 6.85 6.85
CA GLY A 98 4.47 6.11 6.40
C GLY A 98 4.81 4.79 5.73
N GLY A 99 5.80 4.79 4.83
CA GLY A 99 6.26 3.59 4.15
C GLY A 99 6.87 2.56 5.10
N THR A 100 7.83 2.99 5.93
CA THR A 100 8.50 2.12 6.92
C THR A 100 7.52 1.62 7.97
N GLY A 101 6.66 2.50 8.49
CA GLY A 101 5.60 2.14 9.44
C GLY A 101 4.67 1.07 8.86
N THR A 102 4.25 1.22 7.60
CA THR A 102 3.43 0.21 6.91
C THR A 102 4.15 -1.13 6.78
N TRP A 103 5.43 -1.11 6.38
CA TRP A 103 6.22 -2.33 6.22
C TRP A 103 6.40 -3.08 7.55
N VAL A 104 6.68 -2.36 8.65
CA VAL A 104 6.82 -2.94 10.00
C VAL A 104 5.48 -3.49 10.48
N GLN A 105 4.41 -2.70 10.41
CA GLN A 105 3.08 -3.11 10.88
C GLN A 105 2.52 -4.28 10.06
N ALA A 106 2.83 -4.35 8.75
CA ALA A 106 2.46 -5.51 7.95
C ALA A 106 3.03 -6.82 8.51
N LYS A 107 4.25 -6.81 9.05
CA LYS A 107 4.83 -7.99 9.71
C LYS A 107 4.12 -8.34 11.02
N ALA A 108 3.71 -7.33 11.80
CA ALA A 108 2.96 -7.55 13.03
C ALA A 108 1.57 -8.15 12.75
N VAL A 109 0.83 -7.58 11.79
CA VAL A 109 -0.49 -8.07 11.39
C VAL A 109 -0.42 -9.50 10.85
N LYS A 110 0.61 -9.85 10.08
CA LYS A 110 0.85 -11.24 9.63
C LYS A 110 0.92 -12.22 10.80
N ARG A 111 1.63 -11.87 11.88
CA ARG A 111 1.77 -12.73 13.06
C ARG A 111 0.48 -12.89 13.85
N ILE A 112 -0.43 -11.91 13.78
CA ILE A 112 -1.75 -11.93 14.44
C ILE A 112 -2.75 -12.76 13.63
N VAL A 113 -2.89 -12.47 12.33
CA VAL A 113 -3.91 -13.09 11.46
C VAL A 113 -3.51 -14.49 11.00
N ARG A 114 -2.23 -14.74 10.75
CA ARG A 114 -1.59 -16.03 10.46
C ARG A 114 -2.14 -16.77 9.24
N ARG A 115 -2.78 -16.09 8.30
CA ARG A 115 -3.30 -16.71 7.07
C ARG A 115 -2.14 -17.29 6.23
N PRO A 116 -2.23 -18.57 5.78
CA PRO A 116 -1.25 -19.16 4.88
C PRO A 116 -1.27 -18.49 3.50
N ARG A 117 -0.22 -18.74 2.73
CA ARG A 117 -0.12 -18.25 1.34
C ARG A 117 -0.93 -19.13 0.38
N PRO A 118 -1.20 -18.61 -0.84
CA PRO A 118 -1.91 -19.36 -1.86
C PRO A 118 -1.33 -20.75 -2.11
N VAL A 119 -0.02 -20.91 -2.14
CA VAL A 119 0.67 -22.18 -2.39
C VAL A 119 0.35 -23.27 -1.36
N THR A 120 -0.01 -22.90 -0.14
CA THR A 120 -0.39 -23.85 0.92
C THR A 120 -1.86 -24.26 0.83
N LEU A 121 -2.71 -23.36 0.28
CA LEU A 121 -4.17 -23.54 0.31
C LEU A 121 -4.77 -24.01 -1.03
N LEU A 122 -4.04 -23.86 -2.14
CA LEU A 122 -4.53 -24.23 -3.46
C LEU A 122 -3.50 -25.08 -4.23
N PRO A 123 -3.92 -26.14 -4.93
CA PRO A 123 -3.06 -26.88 -5.84
C PRO A 123 -2.89 -26.15 -7.18
N GLY A 124 -1.79 -26.44 -7.88
CA GLY A 124 -1.57 -26.02 -9.27
C GLY A 124 -1.29 -24.52 -9.45
N ILE A 125 -0.74 -23.85 -8.42
CA ILE A 125 -0.37 -22.44 -8.48
C ILE A 125 0.93 -22.25 -9.26
N ARG A 126 0.95 -21.26 -10.14
CA ARG A 126 2.17 -20.78 -10.79
C ARG A 126 2.91 -19.83 -9.84
N ARG A 127 4.07 -20.28 -9.35
CA ARG A 127 4.98 -19.41 -8.56
C ARG A 127 6.02 -18.80 -9.50
N ARG A 128 6.18 -17.48 -9.44
CA ARG A 128 7.12 -16.74 -10.29
C ARG A 128 8.07 -15.91 -9.45
N GLY A 129 9.35 -15.91 -9.82
CA GLY A 129 10.40 -15.20 -9.10
C GLY A 129 10.80 -15.89 -7.80
N ARG A 130 11.27 -15.08 -6.83
CA ARG A 130 11.70 -15.61 -5.51
C ARG A 130 10.53 -16.21 -4.75
N ASP A 131 10.78 -17.34 -4.12
CA ASP A 131 9.78 -17.99 -3.28
C ASP A 131 9.30 -17.06 -2.17
N ALA A 132 8.00 -16.82 -2.17
CA ALA A 132 7.35 -16.07 -1.12
C ALA A 132 7.11 -17.02 0.07
N THR A 133 8.00 -16.98 1.05
CA THR A 133 7.90 -17.77 2.28
C THR A 133 7.03 -17.08 3.35
N GLY A 134 6.61 -17.84 4.37
CA GLY A 134 5.89 -17.35 5.53
C GLY A 134 4.40 -17.05 5.26
N LEU A 135 3.83 -16.14 6.03
CA LEU A 135 2.39 -15.86 6.09
C LEU A 135 1.89 -14.98 4.94
N GLY A 136 0.65 -15.22 4.49
CA GLY A 136 0.01 -14.53 3.37
C GLY A 136 -0.58 -13.17 3.73
N TYR A 137 -1.52 -13.14 4.65
CA TYR A 137 -2.21 -11.90 5.01
C TYR A 137 -1.34 -11.03 5.90
N LEU A 138 -1.18 -9.79 5.54
CA LEU A 138 -1.57 -9.02 4.36
C LEU A 138 -0.38 -8.80 3.42
N SER A 139 -0.64 -8.23 2.21
CA SER A 139 0.43 -7.89 1.28
C SER A 139 1.19 -6.63 1.68
N GLY A 140 2.46 -6.78 2.07
CA GLY A 140 3.33 -5.63 2.38
C GLY A 140 3.58 -4.72 1.17
N HIS A 141 3.75 -5.29 -0.05
CA HIS A 141 3.94 -4.49 -1.27
C HIS A 141 2.72 -3.60 -1.58
N ALA A 142 1.51 -4.14 -1.48
CA ALA A 142 0.29 -3.35 -1.68
C ALA A 142 0.17 -2.24 -0.62
N GLY A 143 0.51 -2.56 0.64
CA GLY A 143 0.52 -1.59 1.72
C GLY A 143 1.50 -0.44 1.47
N VAL A 144 2.75 -0.75 1.15
CA VAL A 144 3.77 0.25 0.84
C VAL A 144 3.36 1.11 -0.36
N ALA A 145 2.90 0.50 -1.47
CA ALA A 145 2.47 1.25 -2.64
C ALA A 145 1.33 2.24 -2.32
N VAL A 146 0.35 1.82 -1.51
CA VAL A 146 -0.74 2.72 -1.07
C VAL A 146 -0.21 3.80 -0.13
N ALA A 147 0.66 3.46 0.82
CA ALA A 147 1.18 4.44 1.77
C ALA A 147 1.98 5.55 1.07
N LEU A 148 2.86 5.17 0.13
CA LEU A 148 3.64 6.12 -0.65
C LEU A 148 2.75 6.95 -1.59
N GLY A 149 1.82 6.29 -2.30
CA GLY A 149 0.89 6.97 -3.20
C GLY A 149 -0.02 7.95 -2.47
N ALA A 150 -0.64 7.55 -1.35
CA ALA A 150 -1.51 8.42 -0.55
C ALA A 150 -0.76 9.65 0.00
N ALA A 151 0.51 9.50 0.39
CA ALA A 151 1.34 10.63 0.81
C ALA A 151 1.67 11.58 -0.35
N ALA A 152 1.95 11.04 -1.55
CA ALA A 152 2.39 11.82 -2.70
C ALA A 152 1.23 12.49 -3.47
N LEU A 153 0.05 11.85 -3.58
CA LEU A 153 -1.07 12.32 -4.40
C LEU A 153 -1.42 13.81 -4.23
N PRO A 154 -1.45 14.40 -3.01
CA PRO A 154 -1.75 15.82 -2.86
C PRO A 154 -0.72 16.76 -3.48
N ARG A 155 0.52 16.30 -3.69
CA ARG A 155 1.65 17.07 -4.24
C ARG A 155 1.77 16.92 -5.76
N LEU A 156 1.09 15.95 -6.37
CA LEU A 156 1.21 15.62 -7.78
C LEU A 156 0.21 16.41 -8.65
N GLY A 157 0.64 16.76 -9.84
CA GLY A 157 -0.24 17.27 -10.90
C GLY A 157 -1.12 16.14 -11.50
N PRO A 158 -2.03 16.48 -12.44
CA PRO A 158 -3.01 15.51 -12.96
C PRO A 158 -2.39 14.23 -13.55
N ALA A 159 -1.34 14.36 -14.35
CA ALA A 159 -0.66 13.20 -14.94
C ALA A 159 0.00 12.30 -13.88
N GLY A 160 0.68 12.90 -12.89
CA GLY A 160 1.29 12.16 -11.79
C GLY A 160 0.26 11.45 -10.93
N ARG A 161 -0.92 12.07 -10.70
CA ARG A 161 -2.05 11.44 -10.00
C ARG A 161 -2.58 10.24 -10.76
N ALA A 162 -2.83 10.41 -12.07
CA ALA A 162 -3.32 9.31 -12.91
C ALA A 162 -2.35 8.14 -12.91
N LEU A 163 -1.05 8.40 -13.06
CA LEU A 163 -0.01 7.38 -13.01
C LEU A 163 0.02 6.66 -11.65
N THR A 164 -0.01 7.41 -10.54
CA THR A 164 0.01 6.85 -9.18
C THR A 164 -1.23 6.00 -8.91
N LEU A 165 -2.42 6.50 -9.26
CA LEU A 165 -3.68 5.78 -9.08
C LEU A 165 -3.76 4.51 -9.93
N SER A 166 -3.10 4.48 -11.09
CA SER A 166 -2.98 3.27 -11.92
C SER A 166 -1.93 2.30 -11.39
N ALA A 167 -0.79 2.82 -10.90
CA ALA A 167 0.31 1.99 -10.40
C ALA A 167 -0.08 1.20 -9.13
N ILE A 168 -0.82 1.81 -8.21
CA ILE A 168 -1.22 1.17 -6.95
C ILE A 168 -1.94 -0.18 -7.16
N PRO A 169 -3.06 -0.26 -7.91
CA PRO A 169 -3.72 -1.55 -8.15
C PRO A 169 -2.85 -2.51 -8.97
N LEU A 170 -2.03 -2.02 -9.89
CA LEU A 170 -1.11 -2.85 -10.65
C LEU A 170 -0.08 -3.53 -9.74
N VAL A 171 0.50 -2.83 -8.76
CA VAL A 171 1.37 -3.45 -7.73
C VAL A 171 0.63 -4.57 -7.01
N GLY A 172 -0.63 -4.38 -6.62
CA GLY A 172 -1.45 -5.42 -6.01
C GLY A 172 -1.62 -6.64 -6.94
N LEU A 173 -2.00 -6.40 -8.19
CA LEU A 173 -2.20 -7.45 -9.19
C LEU A 173 -0.91 -8.25 -9.47
N THR A 174 0.25 -7.61 -9.49
CA THR A 174 1.52 -8.34 -9.67
C THR A 174 1.78 -9.33 -8.54
N ARG A 175 1.32 -9.05 -7.31
CA ARG A 175 1.48 -9.97 -6.17
C ARG A 175 0.57 -11.20 -6.26
N VAL A 176 -0.61 -11.03 -6.89
CA VAL A 176 -1.49 -12.16 -7.24
C VAL A 176 -0.89 -12.94 -8.41
N TYR A 177 -0.42 -12.25 -9.45
CA TYR A 177 0.20 -12.84 -10.64
C TYR A 177 1.38 -13.76 -10.29
N VAL A 178 2.28 -13.32 -9.42
CA VAL A 178 3.43 -14.16 -9.00
C VAL A 178 3.05 -15.27 -8.01
N GLY A 179 1.78 -15.40 -7.62
CA GLY A 179 1.31 -16.44 -6.71
C GLY A 179 1.61 -16.20 -5.23
N ALA A 180 1.98 -14.98 -4.86
CA ALA A 180 2.40 -14.66 -3.50
C ALA A 180 1.25 -14.34 -2.53
N HIS A 181 0.14 -13.79 -3.03
CA HIS A 181 -0.97 -13.27 -2.22
C HIS A 181 -2.33 -13.51 -2.88
N PHE A 182 -3.36 -13.68 -2.07
CA PHE A 182 -4.75 -13.63 -2.50
C PHE A 182 -5.26 -12.18 -2.66
N PRO A 183 -6.36 -11.94 -3.39
CA PRO A 183 -6.98 -10.61 -3.52
C PRO A 183 -7.29 -9.93 -2.18
N LEU A 184 -7.81 -10.64 -1.18
CA LEU A 184 -8.08 -10.06 0.14
C LEU A 184 -6.80 -9.68 0.90
N ASP A 185 -5.68 -10.34 0.65
CA ASP A 185 -4.39 -9.95 1.22
C ASP A 185 -3.94 -8.60 0.66
N ILE A 186 -4.24 -8.35 -0.63
CA ILE A 186 -3.95 -7.06 -1.29
C ILE A 186 -4.83 -5.97 -0.69
N ALA A 187 -6.14 -6.23 -0.56
CA ALA A 187 -7.08 -5.28 0.03
C ALA A 187 -6.71 -4.92 1.48
N GLY A 188 -6.33 -5.92 2.30
CA GLY A 188 -5.85 -5.69 3.65
C GLY A 188 -4.54 -4.89 3.70
N GLY A 189 -3.62 -5.15 2.77
CA GLY A 189 -2.40 -4.37 2.62
C GLY A 189 -2.68 -2.91 2.27
N ALA A 190 -3.53 -2.68 1.28
CA ALA A 190 -3.96 -1.34 0.86
C ALA A 190 -4.62 -0.56 2.02
N ALA A 191 -5.50 -1.23 2.76
CA ALA A 191 -6.18 -0.66 3.92
C ALA A 191 -5.18 -0.23 5.02
N LEU A 192 -4.20 -1.08 5.35
CA LEU A 192 -3.14 -0.75 6.28
C LEU A 192 -2.31 0.44 5.79
N GLY A 193 -1.89 0.42 4.51
CA GLY A 193 -1.10 1.50 3.93
C GLY A 193 -1.81 2.86 3.99
N LEU A 194 -3.12 2.88 3.72
CA LEU A 194 -3.93 4.09 3.80
C LEU A 194 -4.00 4.64 5.23
N ALA A 195 -4.28 3.77 6.22
CA ALA A 195 -4.37 4.17 7.62
C ALA A 195 -3.04 4.71 8.16
N VAL A 196 -1.93 3.99 7.87
CA VAL A 196 -0.59 4.38 8.35
C VAL A 196 -0.11 5.66 7.68
N SER A 197 -0.37 5.85 6.38
CA SER A 197 -0.03 7.10 5.67
C SER A 197 -0.76 8.30 6.28
N ALA A 198 -2.05 8.14 6.62
CA ALA A 198 -2.84 9.19 7.26
C ALA A 198 -2.30 9.56 8.65
N ALA A 199 -1.97 8.56 9.46
CA ALA A 199 -1.38 8.75 10.79
C ALA A 199 -0.01 9.45 10.69
N ALA A 200 0.87 8.99 9.81
CA ALA A 200 2.19 9.59 9.56
C ALA A 200 2.07 11.06 9.11
N GLY A 201 1.17 11.34 8.16
CA GLY A 201 0.93 12.70 7.70
C GLY A 201 0.41 13.63 8.79
N THR A 202 -0.39 13.11 9.72
CA THR A 202 -0.86 13.89 10.88
C THR A 202 0.26 14.15 11.87
N ALA A 203 1.10 13.15 12.15
CA ALA A 203 2.24 13.26 13.07
C ALA A 203 3.27 14.27 12.55
N VAL A 204 3.66 14.16 11.28
CA VAL A 204 4.64 15.06 10.65
C VAL A 204 4.15 16.52 10.69
N ARG A 205 2.87 16.77 10.34
CA ARG A 205 2.30 18.13 10.40
C ARG A 205 2.31 18.71 11.81
N ARG A 206 1.92 17.92 12.83
CA ARG A 206 1.93 18.39 14.23
C ARG A 206 3.32 18.76 14.70
N TYR A 207 4.33 17.97 14.31
CA TYR A 207 5.72 18.25 14.63
C TYR A 207 6.19 19.57 14.01
N SER A 208 5.93 19.76 12.70
CA SER A 208 6.32 21.00 11.98
C SER A 208 5.64 22.25 12.54
N THR A 209 4.36 22.17 12.93
CA THR A 209 3.65 23.31 13.54
C THR A 209 4.10 23.58 14.97
N GLY A 210 4.51 22.57 15.73
CA GLY A 210 5.04 22.73 17.08
C GLY A 210 6.40 23.44 17.11
N ILE A 211 7.27 23.14 16.17
CA ILE A 211 8.55 23.85 16.01
C ILE A 211 8.32 25.33 15.66
N ALA A 212 7.45 25.62 14.71
CA ALA A 212 7.15 27.00 14.28
C ALA A 212 6.45 27.84 15.36
N ALA A 213 5.87 27.23 16.38
CA ALA A 213 5.25 27.95 17.50
C ALA A 213 6.25 28.26 18.63
N ASN A 214 7.42 27.61 18.65
CA ASN A 214 8.46 27.75 19.68
C ASN A 214 9.71 28.50 19.18
N SER A 215 9.73 28.92 17.91
CA SER A 215 10.75 29.77 17.28
C SER A 215 10.24 31.20 17.10
#